data_3324d89afd648f454815882af144efa1
#
_entry.id   3324d89afd648f454815882af144efa1
#
_cell.length_a   1.000
_cell.length_b   1.000
_cell.length_c   1.000
_cell.angle_alpha   90.00
_cell.angle_beta   90.00
_cell.angle_gamma   90.00
#
_symmetry.space_group_name_H-M   'P 1'
#
loop_
_entity.id
_entity.type
_entity.pdbx_description
1 polymer ?
#
loop_
_entity_poly.entity_id
_entity_poly.type
_entity_poly.pdbx_seq_one_letter_code
_entity_poly.pdbx_strand_id
1 'polypeptide(L)'
;STNADLLARAESAADRTVLRADHQIAGRGRLNRFWEAPAGANLLCSILFRTVPADPGELTRRVGLAVVDAAHTLAGVHASLKWPNDVLVDGGKLAGILAQRAPNGVVVVGVGVNLGWAPEGAARLAGIGPQAMLAGVLRAFDALPVDVSLRYRERLGTLGQRVRIERPAGDLVGTAIDVDGEGRLVVLDECAISHRIDVGDVTHLRPA
;
A
#
# COMPACT_ATOMS: atom_id res chain seq x y z
N SER A 1 -6.01 -13.79 9.67
CA SER A 1 -5.62 -12.55 8.95
C SER A 1 -6.61 -11.45 9.27
N THR A 2 -6.12 -10.27 9.67
CA THR A 2 -6.98 -9.12 10.00
C THR A 2 -7.96 -8.78 8.86
N ASN A 3 -7.52 -8.89 7.60
CA ASN A 3 -8.42 -8.73 6.44
C ASN A 3 -9.53 -9.79 6.43
N ALA A 4 -9.17 -11.06 6.54
CA ALA A 4 -10.14 -12.14 6.49
C ALA A 4 -11.16 -12.05 7.64
N ASP A 5 -10.68 -11.73 8.85
CA ASP A 5 -11.52 -11.63 10.04
C ASP A 5 -12.48 -10.43 9.95
N LEU A 6 -12.03 -9.33 9.32
CA LEU A 6 -12.85 -8.14 9.13
C LEU A 6 -13.83 -8.31 7.96
N LEU A 7 -13.43 -9.01 6.88
CA LEU A 7 -14.32 -9.41 5.79
C LEU A 7 -15.45 -10.33 6.26
N ALA A 8 -15.16 -11.27 7.18
CA ALA A 8 -16.19 -12.12 7.78
C ALA A 8 -17.23 -11.33 8.58
N ARG A 9 -16.91 -10.10 8.98
CA ARG A 9 -17.81 -9.16 9.70
C ARG A 9 -18.37 -8.07 8.80
N ALA A 10 -18.17 -8.17 7.46
CA ALA A 10 -18.52 -7.11 6.51
C ALA A 10 -20.02 -6.74 6.51
N GLU A 11 -20.90 -7.63 6.94
CA GLU A 11 -22.34 -7.33 7.05
C GLU A 11 -22.68 -6.45 8.25
N SER A 12 -22.04 -6.69 9.41
CA SER A 12 -22.42 -6.10 10.70
C SER A 12 -21.46 -5.02 11.22
N ALA A 13 -20.18 -5.04 10.83
CA ALA A 13 -19.21 -4.09 11.32
C ALA A 13 -19.52 -2.66 10.82
N ALA A 14 -19.39 -1.67 11.70
CA ALA A 14 -19.58 -0.26 11.35
C ALA A 14 -18.54 0.21 10.30
N ASP A 15 -18.88 1.26 9.55
CA ASP A 15 -17.92 1.94 8.69
C ASP A 15 -16.69 2.39 9.50
N ARG A 16 -15.51 2.26 8.88
CA ARG A 16 -14.22 2.59 9.50
C ARG A 16 -13.87 1.77 10.74
N THR A 17 -14.49 0.59 10.92
CA THR A 17 -14.03 -0.38 11.91
C THR A 17 -12.58 -0.76 11.63
N VAL A 18 -11.74 -0.68 12.68
CA VAL A 18 -10.33 -1.05 12.63
C VAL A 18 -10.10 -2.32 13.44
N LEU A 19 -9.46 -3.31 12.84
CA LEU A 19 -8.99 -4.52 13.50
C LEU A 19 -7.47 -4.56 13.49
N ARG A 20 -6.84 -4.60 14.65
CA ARG A 20 -5.40 -4.79 14.84
C ARG A 20 -5.14 -6.15 15.48
N ALA A 21 -4.08 -6.82 15.05
CA ALA A 21 -3.58 -8.04 15.68
C ALA A 21 -2.10 -7.88 16.04
N ASP A 22 -1.70 -8.56 17.12
CA ASP A 22 -0.27 -8.64 17.48
C ASP A 22 0.45 -9.66 16.62
N HIS A 23 -0.26 -10.70 16.14
CA HIS A 23 0.28 -11.72 15.27
C HIS A 23 -0.78 -12.21 14.25
N GLN A 24 -0.35 -12.58 13.05
CA GLN A 24 -1.18 -13.21 12.02
C GLN A 24 -0.62 -14.58 11.65
N ILE A 25 -1.41 -15.64 11.83
CA ILE A 25 -1.06 -17.00 11.39
C ILE A 25 -1.25 -17.21 9.88
N ALA A 26 -1.97 -16.32 9.21
CA ALA A 26 -2.28 -16.37 7.78
C ALA A 26 -2.30 -14.95 7.18
N GLY A 27 -1.25 -14.15 7.46
CA GLY A 27 -1.08 -12.82 6.86
C GLY A 27 -0.92 -12.93 5.33
N ARG A 28 -1.61 -12.07 4.59
CA ARG A 28 -1.64 -12.09 3.12
C ARG A 28 -1.12 -10.79 2.54
N GLY A 29 -0.34 -10.93 1.48
CA GLY A 29 -0.03 -9.89 0.52
C GLY A 29 -0.70 -10.15 -0.83
N ARG A 30 -0.43 -9.32 -1.84
CA ARG A 30 -0.89 -9.53 -3.21
C ARG A 30 -0.30 -10.82 -3.81
N LEU A 31 -0.95 -11.36 -4.83
CA LEU A 31 -0.50 -12.55 -5.56
C LEU A 31 -0.20 -13.75 -4.63
N ASN A 32 -1.03 -13.92 -3.59
CA ASN A 32 -0.87 -14.98 -2.58
C ASN A 32 0.46 -14.98 -1.80
N ARG A 33 1.22 -13.90 -1.84
CA ARG A 33 2.40 -13.75 -0.98
C ARG A 33 1.98 -13.71 0.49
N PHE A 34 2.86 -14.18 1.38
CA PHE A 34 2.64 -14.10 2.81
C PHE A 34 3.16 -12.78 3.37
N TRP A 35 2.49 -12.30 4.42
CA TRP A 35 2.98 -11.21 5.26
C TRP A 35 3.18 -11.74 6.67
N GLU A 36 4.43 -11.88 7.07
CA GLU A 36 4.82 -12.47 8.35
C GLU A 36 5.55 -11.45 9.20
N ALA A 37 5.37 -11.53 10.51
CA ALA A 37 6.10 -10.76 11.49
C ALA A 37 6.05 -11.46 12.84
N PRO A 38 7.10 -11.35 13.69
CA PRO A 38 7.05 -11.77 15.07
C PRO A 38 5.92 -11.06 15.84
N ALA A 39 5.35 -11.73 16.83
CA ALA A 39 4.24 -11.19 17.62
C ALA A 39 4.61 -9.84 18.24
N GLY A 40 3.75 -8.84 18.09
CA GLY A 40 3.91 -7.50 18.65
C GLY A 40 4.98 -6.63 17.98
N ALA A 41 5.76 -7.16 17.04
CA ALA A 41 6.88 -6.42 16.45
C ALA A 41 6.46 -5.33 15.46
N ASN A 42 5.40 -5.57 14.71
CA ASN A 42 4.99 -4.73 13.57
C ASN A 42 3.52 -4.29 13.68
N LEU A 43 3.14 -3.24 12.96
CA LEU A 43 1.72 -2.93 12.81
C LEU A 43 1.10 -3.91 11.81
N LEU A 44 0.09 -4.63 12.26
CA LEU A 44 -0.73 -5.54 11.47
C LEU A 44 -2.20 -5.14 11.70
N CYS A 45 -2.80 -4.42 10.76
CA CYS A 45 -4.18 -3.97 10.92
C CYS A 45 -4.96 -3.97 9.61
N SER A 46 -6.27 -3.87 9.72
CA SER A 46 -7.20 -3.70 8.61
C SER A 46 -8.26 -2.68 8.95
N ILE A 47 -8.71 -1.93 7.96
CA ILE A 47 -9.76 -0.91 8.08
C ILE A 47 -10.88 -1.28 7.11
N LEU A 48 -12.11 -1.29 7.59
CA LEU A 48 -13.31 -1.55 6.80
C LEU A 48 -13.92 -0.24 6.30
N PHE A 49 -14.25 -0.19 5.01
CA PHE A 49 -14.91 0.95 4.38
C PHE A 49 -16.23 0.52 3.74
N ARG A 50 -17.34 1.11 4.20
CA ARG A 50 -18.68 0.95 3.61
C ARG A 50 -18.93 2.00 2.52
N THR A 51 -18.45 3.22 2.75
CA THR A 51 -18.43 4.27 1.74
C THR A 51 -17.19 4.08 0.88
N VAL A 52 -17.40 3.53 -0.32
CA VAL A 52 -16.32 3.17 -1.24
C VAL A 52 -16.33 4.15 -2.41
N PRO A 53 -15.21 4.79 -2.77
CA PRO A 53 -15.09 5.63 -3.95
C PRO A 53 -15.45 4.87 -5.23
N ALA A 54 -15.76 5.60 -6.30
CA ALA A 54 -16.02 5.00 -7.63
C ALA A 54 -14.86 4.14 -8.11
N ASP A 55 -13.61 4.59 -7.83
CA ASP A 55 -12.41 3.76 -7.92
C ASP A 55 -12.00 3.24 -6.53
N PRO A 56 -12.22 1.95 -6.23
CA PRO A 56 -11.82 1.35 -4.95
C PRO A 56 -10.30 1.39 -4.70
N GLY A 57 -9.48 1.51 -5.75
CA GLY A 57 -8.04 1.66 -5.66
C GLY A 57 -7.61 2.95 -4.96
N GLU A 58 -8.48 3.96 -4.93
CA GLU A 58 -8.27 5.20 -4.18
C GLU A 58 -8.06 4.94 -2.68
N LEU A 59 -8.76 3.97 -2.08
CA LEU A 59 -8.56 3.62 -0.68
C LEU A 59 -7.14 3.11 -0.40
N THR A 60 -6.57 2.32 -1.31
CA THR A 60 -5.17 1.88 -1.23
C THR A 60 -4.20 3.07 -1.29
N ARG A 61 -4.44 4.02 -2.21
CA ARG A 61 -3.63 5.23 -2.34
C ARG A 61 -3.72 6.13 -1.11
N ARG A 62 -4.91 6.34 -0.58
CA ARG A 62 -5.14 7.11 0.65
C ARG A 62 -4.43 6.50 1.85
N VAL A 63 -4.57 5.19 2.04
CA VAL A 63 -3.89 4.49 3.14
C VAL A 63 -2.36 4.55 2.96
N GLY A 64 -1.86 4.40 1.72
CA GLY A 64 -0.44 4.56 1.42
C GLY A 64 0.10 5.93 1.79
N LEU A 65 -0.60 7.00 1.39
CA LEU A 65 -0.26 8.38 1.76
C LEU A 65 -0.29 8.59 3.28
N ALA A 66 -1.30 8.03 3.96
CA ALA A 66 -1.39 8.11 5.41
C ALA A 66 -0.21 7.43 6.12
N VAL A 67 0.27 6.30 5.59
CA VAL A 67 1.48 5.64 6.11
C VAL A 67 2.72 6.50 5.89
N VAL A 68 2.88 7.12 4.70
CA VAL A 68 3.98 8.05 4.40
C VAL A 68 4.00 9.22 5.38
N ASP A 69 2.86 9.86 5.60
CA ASP A 69 2.75 11.01 6.50
C ASP A 69 2.97 10.63 7.98
N ALA A 70 2.45 9.46 8.39
CA ALA A 70 2.68 8.95 9.74
C ALA A 70 4.16 8.62 9.97
N ALA A 71 4.85 8.03 9.00
CA ALA A 71 6.29 7.76 9.05
C ALA A 71 7.09 9.06 9.21
N HIS A 72 6.75 10.09 8.44
CA HIS A 72 7.37 11.40 8.56
C HIS A 72 7.12 12.03 9.93
N THR A 73 5.87 12.06 10.38
CA THR A 73 5.48 12.71 11.64
C THR A 73 6.10 12.03 12.86
N LEU A 74 6.17 10.70 12.87
CA LEU A 74 6.61 9.94 14.04
C LEU A 74 8.12 9.69 14.08
N ALA A 75 8.77 9.62 12.92
CA ALA A 75 10.18 9.24 12.82
C ALA A 75 11.05 10.21 12.00
N GLY A 76 10.49 11.29 11.43
CA GLY A 76 11.22 12.23 10.55
C GLY A 76 11.67 11.60 9.22
N VAL A 77 11.15 10.43 8.87
CA VAL A 77 11.60 9.64 7.72
C VAL A 77 10.87 10.08 6.45
N HIS A 78 11.60 10.24 5.35
CA HIS A 78 11.03 10.48 4.03
C HIS A 78 10.73 9.17 3.32
N ALA A 79 9.46 8.76 3.35
CA ALA A 79 8.99 7.59 2.64
C ALA A 79 8.41 7.97 1.27
N SER A 80 8.47 7.04 0.32
CA SER A 80 7.84 7.15 -1.01
C SER A 80 6.87 5.99 -1.24
N LEU A 81 5.94 6.20 -2.16
CA LEU A 81 5.04 5.15 -2.61
C LEU A 81 5.68 4.38 -3.77
N LYS A 82 5.50 3.07 -3.78
CA LYS A 82 5.79 2.23 -4.94
C LYS A 82 4.48 1.65 -5.46
N TRP A 83 4.17 1.94 -6.71
CA TRP A 83 2.98 1.40 -7.35
C TRP A 83 3.02 -0.15 -7.36
N PRO A 84 1.90 -0.83 -7.08
CA PRO A 84 0.58 -0.24 -6.79
C PRO A 84 0.28 -0.07 -5.29
N ASN A 85 1.04 -0.65 -4.36
CA ASN A 85 0.57 -0.86 -3.00
C ASN A 85 1.66 -0.92 -1.91
N ASP A 86 2.88 -0.50 -2.21
CA ASP A 86 3.98 -0.54 -1.26
C ASP A 86 4.42 0.86 -0.82
N VAL A 87 4.95 0.96 0.38
CA VAL A 87 5.66 2.14 0.89
C VAL A 87 7.12 1.78 1.06
N LEU A 88 8.01 2.63 0.55
CA LEU A 88 9.46 2.44 0.61
C LEU A 88 10.13 3.53 1.45
N VAL A 89 11.24 3.15 2.08
CA VAL A 89 12.24 4.04 2.70
C VAL A 89 13.61 3.58 2.20
N ASP A 90 14.38 4.49 1.61
CA ASP A 90 15.72 4.22 1.06
C ASP A 90 15.75 2.98 0.14
N GLY A 91 14.68 2.80 -0.66
CA GLY A 91 14.52 1.67 -1.57
C GLY A 91 14.06 0.36 -0.91
N GLY A 92 14.09 0.25 0.41
CA GLY A 92 13.60 -0.89 1.18
C GLY A 92 12.09 -0.80 1.46
N LYS A 93 11.39 -1.93 1.40
CA LYS A 93 9.94 -1.96 1.68
C LYS A 93 9.67 -1.76 3.17
N LEU A 94 9.02 -0.64 3.49
CA LEU A 94 8.54 -0.32 4.84
C LEU A 94 7.15 -0.92 5.11
N ALA A 95 6.23 -0.78 4.15
CA ALA A 95 4.86 -1.24 4.33
C ALA A 95 4.27 -1.86 3.06
N GLY A 96 3.27 -2.72 3.26
CA GLY A 96 2.42 -3.26 2.20
C GLY A 96 0.95 -3.04 2.53
N ILE A 97 0.16 -2.73 1.49
CA ILE A 97 -1.27 -2.43 1.61
C ILE A 97 -2.03 -3.42 0.73
N LEU A 98 -3.10 -4.00 1.25
CA LEU A 98 -3.92 -4.99 0.55
C LEU A 98 -5.40 -4.66 0.69
N ALA A 99 -6.01 -4.13 -0.36
CA ALA A 99 -7.46 -3.95 -0.43
C ALA A 99 -8.14 -5.23 -0.95
N GLN A 100 -9.24 -5.60 -0.30
CA GLN A 100 -10.10 -6.72 -0.70
C GLN A 100 -11.57 -6.28 -0.60
N ARG A 101 -12.38 -6.67 -1.60
CA ARG A 101 -13.79 -6.32 -1.66
C ARG A 101 -14.65 -7.52 -1.27
N ALA A 102 -15.60 -7.30 -0.38
CA ALA A 102 -16.64 -8.26 -0.04
C ALA A 102 -17.76 -8.28 -1.11
N PRO A 103 -18.56 -9.36 -1.22
CA PRO A 103 -19.68 -9.43 -2.16
C PRO A 103 -20.71 -8.32 -2.01
N ASN A 104 -20.92 -7.80 -0.79
CA ASN A 104 -21.82 -6.69 -0.49
C ASN A 104 -21.24 -5.29 -0.82
N GLY A 105 -20.09 -5.24 -1.50
CA GLY A 105 -19.46 -4.00 -1.94
C GLY A 105 -18.51 -3.34 -0.92
N VAL A 106 -18.54 -3.76 0.34
CA VAL A 106 -17.62 -3.30 1.39
C VAL A 106 -16.17 -3.59 1.00
N VAL A 107 -15.26 -2.64 1.27
CA VAL A 107 -13.83 -2.83 1.03
C VAL A 107 -13.10 -2.88 2.37
N VAL A 108 -12.24 -3.86 2.55
CA VAL A 108 -11.31 -3.97 3.67
C VAL A 108 -9.90 -3.70 3.17
N VAL A 109 -9.22 -2.76 3.78
CA VAL A 109 -7.83 -2.40 3.45
C VAL A 109 -6.91 -2.82 4.59
N GLY A 110 -6.10 -3.84 4.32
CA GLY A 110 -5.06 -4.32 5.24
C GLY A 110 -3.79 -3.50 5.11
N VAL A 111 -3.13 -3.28 6.22
CA VAL A 111 -1.86 -2.54 6.33
C VAL A 111 -0.90 -3.32 7.20
N GLY A 112 0.26 -3.66 6.63
CA GLY A 112 1.40 -4.17 7.37
C GLY A 112 2.52 -3.13 7.33
N VAL A 113 3.03 -2.71 8.49
CA VAL A 113 4.16 -1.77 8.57
C VAL A 113 5.27 -2.38 9.40
N ASN A 114 6.46 -2.43 8.86
CA ASN A 114 7.67 -2.92 9.54
C ASN A 114 8.14 -1.89 10.57
N LEU A 115 8.16 -2.27 11.83
CA LEU A 115 8.54 -1.40 12.97
C LEU A 115 9.71 -2.03 13.75
N GLY A 116 9.43 -2.97 14.64
CA GLY A 116 10.45 -3.68 15.44
C GLY A 116 11.21 -4.74 14.64
N TRP A 117 10.63 -5.24 13.55
CA TRP A 117 11.20 -6.27 12.69
C TRP A 117 10.93 -6.02 11.22
N ALA A 118 11.87 -6.44 10.37
CA ALA A 118 11.69 -6.48 8.92
C ALA A 118 12.49 -7.66 8.33
N PRO A 119 12.04 -8.26 7.21
CA PRO A 119 12.86 -9.21 6.48
C PRO A 119 14.10 -8.54 5.90
N GLU A 120 15.09 -9.33 5.51
CA GLU A 120 16.31 -8.85 4.88
C GLU A 120 16.00 -7.99 3.63
N GLY A 121 16.68 -6.88 3.49
CA GLY A 121 16.48 -5.92 2.39
C GLY A 121 15.24 -5.03 2.51
N ALA A 122 14.41 -5.21 3.54
CA ALA A 122 13.28 -4.33 3.81
C ALA A 122 13.64 -3.23 4.84
N ALA A 123 12.92 -2.11 4.78
CA ALA A 123 13.03 -1.02 5.75
C ALA A 123 12.13 -1.26 6.97
N ARG A 124 12.46 -0.62 8.09
CA ARG A 124 11.63 -0.56 9.31
C ARG A 124 11.78 0.77 10.03
N LEU A 125 10.79 1.14 10.84
CA LEU A 125 10.84 2.31 11.72
C LEU A 125 11.09 1.85 13.17
N ALA A 126 12.36 1.66 13.52
CA ALA A 126 12.73 1.26 14.87
C ALA A 126 12.33 2.34 15.91
N GLY A 127 11.91 1.91 17.09
CA GLY A 127 11.52 2.80 18.19
C GLY A 127 10.05 3.29 18.13
N ILE A 128 9.33 2.99 17.07
CA ILE A 128 7.89 3.30 16.95
C ILE A 128 7.07 2.04 17.28
N GLY A 129 6.19 2.14 18.28
CA GLY A 129 5.28 1.04 18.63
C GLY A 129 4.10 0.92 17.68
N PRO A 130 3.51 -0.30 17.51
CA PRO A 130 2.39 -0.54 16.58
C PRO A 130 1.17 0.35 16.87
N GLN A 131 0.87 0.63 18.13
CA GLN A 131 -0.26 1.48 18.51
C GLN A 131 -0.03 2.95 18.15
N ALA A 132 1.19 3.47 18.34
CA ALA A 132 1.53 4.83 17.94
C ALA A 132 1.47 5.00 16.43
N MET A 133 1.99 4.01 15.67
CA MET A 133 1.92 3.99 14.22
C MET A 133 0.47 3.94 13.73
N LEU A 134 -0.38 3.07 14.30
CA LEU A 134 -1.80 3.01 13.94
C LEU A 134 -2.49 4.36 14.18
N ALA A 135 -2.31 4.97 15.34
CA ALA A 135 -2.89 6.29 15.64
C ALA A 135 -2.38 7.37 14.68
N GLY A 136 -1.10 7.32 14.30
CA GLY A 136 -0.52 8.20 13.28
C GLY A 136 -1.18 8.03 11.91
N VAL A 137 -1.31 6.79 11.45
CA VAL A 137 -1.95 6.47 10.16
C VAL A 137 -3.40 6.94 10.12
N LEU A 138 -4.19 6.69 11.18
CA LEU A 138 -5.60 7.10 11.22
C LEU A 138 -5.74 8.62 11.20
N ARG A 139 -4.94 9.36 11.99
CA ARG A 139 -4.93 10.84 11.96
C ARG A 139 -4.51 11.39 10.60
N ALA A 140 -3.47 10.81 10.01
CA ALA A 140 -3.02 11.23 8.68
C ALA A 140 -4.07 10.97 7.62
N PHE A 141 -4.74 9.80 7.66
CA PHE A 141 -5.84 9.47 6.77
C PHE A 141 -7.00 10.47 6.85
N ASP A 142 -7.39 10.88 8.07
CA ASP A 142 -8.47 11.85 8.28
C ASP A 142 -8.11 13.27 7.82
N ALA A 143 -6.83 13.60 7.80
CA ALA A 143 -6.32 14.88 7.33
C ALA A 143 -6.11 14.96 5.81
N LEU A 144 -6.29 13.85 5.07
CA LEU A 144 -6.11 13.87 3.61
C LEU A 144 -7.19 14.71 2.92
N PRO A 145 -6.83 15.46 1.87
CA PRO A 145 -7.82 16.18 1.06
C PRO A 145 -8.79 15.21 0.36
N VAL A 146 -9.92 15.76 -0.11
CA VAL A 146 -10.91 14.98 -0.87
C VAL A 146 -10.29 14.36 -2.13
N ASP A 147 -9.52 15.14 -2.89
CA ASP A 147 -8.75 14.63 -4.02
C ASP A 147 -7.28 14.45 -3.60
N VAL A 148 -6.82 13.21 -3.70
CA VAL A 148 -5.43 12.83 -3.37
C VAL A 148 -4.55 12.62 -4.59
N SER A 149 -5.04 12.80 -5.80
CA SER A 149 -4.38 12.42 -7.05
C SER A 149 -3.02 13.10 -7.22
N LEU A 150 -2.98 14.43 -7.05
CA LEU A 150 -1.73 15.20 -7.14
C LEU A 150 -0.73 14.74 -6.08
N ARG A 151 -1.16 14.65 -4.84
CA ARG A 151 -0.31 14.24 -3.71
C ARG A 151 0.22 12.82 -3.88
N TYR A 152 -0.62 11.90 -4.38
CA TYR A 152 -0.21 10.53 -4.70
C TYR A 152 0.88 10.52 -5.77
N ARG A 153 0.67 11.28 -6.87
CA ARG A 153 1.65 11.42 -7.93
C ARG A 153 3.00 11.96 -7.44
N GLU A 154 3.00 13.00 -6.61
CA GLU A 154 4.21 13.60 -6.02
C GLU A 154 4.97 12.64 -5.12
N ARG A 155 4.28 11.75 -4.42
CA ARG A 155 4.88 10.76 -3.52
C ARG A 155 5.21 9.44 -4.19
N LEU A 156 4.86 9.26 -5.47
CA LEU A 156 5.05 8.01 -6.20
C LEU A 156 6.49 7.89 -6.73
N GLY A 157 7.36 7.26 -5.95
CA GLY A 157 8.76 7.01 -6.31
C GLY A 157 8.95 6.05 -7.50
N THR A 158 7.86 5.47 -8.02
CA THR A 158 7.90 4.66 -9.25
C THR A 158 8.02 5.53 -10.49
N LEU A 159 7.56 6.79 -10.47
CA LEU A 159 7.66 7.68 -11.62
C LEU A 159 9.11 8.02 -11.93
N GLY A 160 9.43 8.05 -13.22
CA GLY A 160 10.78 8.23 -13.72
C GLY A 160 11.66 6.98 -13.68
N GLN A 161 11.20 5.89 -13.03
CA GLN A 161 11.96 4.66 -12.93
C GLN A 161 11.78 3.78 -14.19
N ARG A 162 12.85 3.10 -14.60
CA ARG A 162 12.73 1.97 -15.50
C ARG A 162 12.14 0.79 -14.72
N VAL A 163 11.07 0.22 -15.24
CA VAL A 163 10.29 -0.82 -14.56
C VAL A 163 10.13 -2.05 -15.43
N ARG A 164 10.07 -3.22 -14.80
CA ARG A 164 9.50 -4.44 -15.36
C ARG A 164 8.17 -4.71 -14.69
N ILE A 165 7.16 -4.97 -15.50
CA ILE A 165 5.80 -5.29 -15.03
C ILE A 165 5.47 -6.70 -15.48
N GLU A 166 5.30 -7.60 -14.51
CA GLU A 166 4.86 -8.95 -14.76
C GLU A 166 3.36 -8.95 -15.03
N ARG A 167 2.93 -9.44 -16.19
CA ARG A 167 1.54 -9.52 -16.63
C ARG A 167 1.24 -10.89 -17.22
N PRO A 168 -0.04 -11.37 -17.18
CA PRO A 168 -0.42 -12.63 -17.83
C PRO A 168 -0.10 -12.70 -19.33
N ALA A 169 -0.13 -11.54 -20.01
CA ALA A 169 0.19 -11.42 -21.44
C ALA A 169 1.70 -11.29 -21.75
N GLY A 170 2.56 -11.50 -20.74
CA GLY A 170 4.01 -11.32 -20.85
C GLY A 170 4.51 -10.03 -20.18
N ASP A 171 5.78 -10.00 -19.84
CA ASP A 171 6.43 -8.87 -19.18
C ASP A 171 6.45 -7.64 -20.07
N LEU A 172 6.23 -6.48 -19.48
CA LEU A 172 6.43 -5.17 -20.08
C LEU A 172 7.63 -4.51 -19.42
N VAL A 173 8.59 -4.06 -20.20
CA VAL A 173 9.72 -3.24 -19.75
C VAL A 173 9.59 -1.84 -20.36
N GLY A 174 9.76 -0.81 -19.53
CA GLY A 174 9.67 0.58 -19.99
C GLY A 174 9.93 1.56 -18.85
N THR A 175 9.69 2.83 -19.10
CA THR A 175 9.79 3.89 -18.09
C THR A 175 8.41 4.26 -17.59
N ALA A 176 8.21 4.24 -16.27
CA ALA A 176 7.00 4.72 -15.64
C ALA A 176 6.94 6.25 -15.74
N ILE A 177 6.05 6.79 -16.57
CA ILE A 177 6.03 8.21 -16.89
C ILE A 177 4.92 8.98 -16.15
N ASP A 178 3.84 8.29 -15.78
CA ASP A 178 2.70 8.92 -15.13
C ASP A 178 1.84 7.91 -14.36
N VAL A 179 0.87 8.43 -13.64
CA VAL A 179 -0.29 7.72 -13.11
C VAL A 179 -1.54 8.50 -13.52
N ASP A 180 -2.51 7.83 -14.13
CA ASP A 180 -3.72 8.50 -14.60
C ASP A 180 -4.77 8.73 -13.49
N GLY A 181 -5.88 9.38 -13.84
CA GLY A 181 -6.94 9.72 -12.88
C GLY A 181 -7.60 8.51 -12.19
N GLU A 182 -7.48 7.31 -12.77
CA GLU A 182 -7.95 6.05 -12.18
C GLU A 182 -6.86 5.31 -11.39
N GLY A 183 -5.66 5.91 -11.27
CA GLY A 183 -4.54 5.34 -10.54
C GLY A 183 -3.79 4.25 -11.30
N ARG A 184 -4.03 4.09 -12.61
CA ARG A 184 -3.27 3.17 -13.46
C ARG A 184 -1.90 3.74 -13.76
N LEU A 185 -0.87 2.88 -13.69
CA LEU A 185 0.48 3.28 -14.05
C LEU A 185 0.60 3.42 -15.57
N VAL A 186 1.13 4.54 -16.01
CA VAL A 186 1.41 4.79 -17.43
C VAL A 186 2.89 4.51 -17.69
N VAL A 187 3.16 3.54 -18.56
CA VAL A 187 4.51 3.10 -18.89
C VAL A 187 4.77 3.32 -20.37
N LEU A 188 5.87 4.00 -20.68
CA LEU A 188 6.39 4.17 -22.04
C LEU A 188 7.40 3.05 -22.33
N ASP A 189 7.13 2.22 -23.31
CA ASP A 189 8.04 1.14 -23.71
C ASP A 189 9.18 1.65 -24.62
N GLU A 190 10.06 0.75 -25.02
CA GLU A 190 11.23 1.06 -25.88
C GLU A 190 10.84 1.44 -27.31
N CYS A 191 9.61 1.14 -27.73
CA CYS A 191 9.05 1.53 -29.02
C CYS A 191 8.29 2.87 -28.94
N ALA A 192 8.39 3.60 -27.82
CA ALA A 192 7.65 4.83 -27.54
C ALA A 192 6.11 4.64 -27.54
N ILE A 193 5.64 3.42 -27.23
CA ILE A 193 4.23 3.13 -27.07
C ILE A 193 3.87 3.27 -25.59
N SER A 194 2.79 3.99 -25.31
CA SER A 194 2.28 4.21 -23.95
C SER A 194 1.27 3.13 -23.56
N HIS A 195 1.50 2.48 -22.41
CA HIS A 195 0.67 1.43 -21.86
C HIS A 195 0.05 1.89 -20.53
N ARG A 196 -1.27 1.72 -20.35
CA ARG A 196 -1.97 1.91 -19.07
C ARG A 196 -2.09 0.58 -18.38
N ILE A 197 -1.60 0.50 -17.14
CA ILE A 197 -1.49 -0.72 -16.37
C ILE A 197 -2.42 -0.66 -15.18
N ASP A 198 -3.45 -1.50 -15.19
CA ASP A 198 -4.42 -1.62 -14.09
C ASP A 198 -3.91 -2.54 -12.98
N VAL A 199 -3.24 -3.62 -13.38
CA VAL A 199 -2.78 -4.69 -12.47
C VAL A 199 -1.41 -5.18 -12.92
N GLY A 200 -0.51 -5.40 -11.98
CA GLY A 200 0.79 -5.98 -12.25
C GLY A 200 1.67 -5.99 -11.01
N ASP A 201 2.73 -6.77 -11.02
CA ASP A 201 3.81 -6.67 -10.06
C ASP A 201 4.94 -5.85 -10.69
N VAL A 202 5.34 -4.77 -10.03
CA VAL A 202 6.32 -3.82 -10.56
C VAL A 202 7.66 -4.03 -9.89
N THR A 203 8.67 -4.29 -10.68
CA THR A 203 10.06 -4.31 -10.25
C THR A 203 10.77 -3.08 -10.80
N HIS A 204 11.36 -2.26 -9.93
CA HIS A 204 12.25 -1.18 -10.34
C HIS A 204 13.57 -1.79 -10.84
N LEU A 205 13.93 -1.50 -12.05
CA LEU A 205 15.20 -1.96 -12.64
C LEU A 205 16.30 -0.96 -12.28
N ARG A 206 17.43 -1.48 -11.78
CA ARG A 206 18.60 -0.62 -11.53
C ARG A 206 19.21 -0.22 -12.88
N PRO A 207 19.76 0.99 -13.01
CA PRO A 207 20.64 1.32 -14.13
C PRO A 207 21.77 0.26 -14.21
N ALA A 208 22.10 -0.15 -15.43
CA ALA A 208 23.21 -1.06 -15.66
C ALA A 208 24.54 -0.37 -15.39
#